data_e9bc0f9ced3055ba19179da970a0a7d4
#
_entry.id   e9bc0f9ced3055ba19179da970a0a7d4
#
_cell.length_a   1.000
_cell.length_b   1.000
_cell.length_c   1.000
_cell.angle_alpha   90.00
_cell.angle_beta   90.00
_cell.angle_gamma   90.00
#
_symmetry.space_group_name_H-M   'P 1'
#
loop_
_entity.id
_entity.type
_entity.pdbx_description
1 polymer ?
#
loop_
_entity_poly.entity_id
_entity_poly.type
_entity_poly.pdbx_seq_one_letter_code
_entity_poly.pdbx_strand_id
1 'polypeptide(L)'
;MIKNLPVRTLTHKALTIEGYSRAAVQSYWRIPELKLGFDLGGSPWSFLGTRHWFVTHAHLDHLAAIPVFVARRRMMKMEPPVIHLPQEVVEGVQRILQAWQRVDRGRMVCELIGVKP
;
A
#
# COMPACT_ATOMS: atom_id res chain seq x y z
N MET A 1 -16.77 7.03 15.32
CA MET A 1 -15.53 6.34 15.69
C MET A 1 -15.16 5.31 14.64
N ILE A 2 -13.95 5.41 14.15
CA ILE A 2 -13.46 4.46 13.14
C ILE A 2 -13.06 3.18 13.84
N LYS A 3 -13.73 2.09 13.52
CA LYS A 3 -13.31 0.79 14.00
C LYS A 3 -12.17 0.28 13.13
N ASN A 4 -11.09 -0.14 13.76
CA ASN A 4 -10.05 -0.89 13.04
C ASN A 4 -10.63 -2.22 12.57
N LEU A 5 -10.48 -2.51 11.30
CA LEU A 5 -10.86 -3.81 10.78
C LEU A 5 -9.89 -4.87 11.31
N PRO A 6 -10.39 -6.04 11.69
CA PRO A 6 -9.51 -7.07 12.22
C PRO A 6 -8.56 -7.60 11.14
N VAL A 7 -7.27 -7.57 11.43
CA VAL A 7 -6.26 -8.20 10.58
C VAL A 7 -6.34 -9.71 10.80
N ARG A 8 -6.47 -10.45 9.71
CA ARG A 8 -6.47 -11.91 9.75
C ARG A 8 -5.05 -12.42 9.55
N THR A 9 -4.73 -13.51 10.22
CA THR A 9 -3.39 -14.12 10.14
C THR A 9 -3.51 -15.58 9.74
N LEU A 10 -2.72 -15.97 8.75
CA LEU A 10 -2.58 -17.35 8.30
C LEU A 10 -1.10 -17.69 8.25
N THR A 11 -0.72 -18.88 8.69
CA THR A 11 0.66 -19.34 8.61
C THR A 11 0.76 -20.52 7.65
N HIS A 12 1.84 -20.54 6.87
CA HIS A 12 2.15 -21.65 5.97
C HIS A 12 3.66 -21.85 5.97
N LYS A 13 4.11 -23.04 6.47
CA LYS A 13 5.53 -23.32 6.69
C LYS A 13 6.13 -22.23 7.59
N ALA A 14 7.21 -21.57 7.14
CA ALA A 14 7.88 -20.52 7.89
C ALA A 14 7.34 -19.12 7.58
N LEU A 15 6.27 -18.99 6.78
CA LEU A 15 5.72 -17.72 6.35
C LEU A 15 4.41 -17.41 7.06
N THR A 16 4.25 -16.14 7.41
CA THR A 16 3.01 -15.60 7.95
C THR A 16 2.36 -14.73 6.89
N ILE A 17 1.06 -14.90 6.69
CA ILE A 17 0.28 -14.04 5.80
C ILE A 17 -0.72 -13.29 6.67
N GLU A 18 -0.57 -11.97 6.73
CA GLU A 18 -1.43 -11.11 7.52
C GLU A 18 -2.15 -10.12 6.63
N GLY A 19 -3.42 -9.91 6.89
CA GLY A 19 -4.15 -8.90 6.16
C GLY A 19 -5.65 -9.04 6.22
N TYR A 20 -6.30 -8.37 5.29
CA TYR A 20 -7.74 -8.30 5.19
C TYR A 20 -8.13 -8.10 3.74
N SER A 21 -9.20 -8.75 3.33
CA SER A 21 -9.75 -8.53 1.99
C SER A 21 -11.27 -8.59 2.05
N ARG A 22 -11.89 -7.54 1.57
CA ARG A 22 -13.34 -7.49 1.36
C ARG A 22 -13.59 -6.72 0.08
N ALA A 23 -14.20 -7.39 -0.89
CA ALA A 23 -14.49 -6.81 -2.19
C ALA A 23 -15.21 -5.48 -2.07
N ALA A 24 -14.81 -4.49 -2.89
CA ALA A 24 -15.31 -3.12 -2.91
C ALA A 24 -15.11 -2.33 -1.61
N VAL A 25 -14.46 -2.89 -0.60
CA VAL A 25 -14.15 -2.20 0.66
C VAL A 25 -12.67 -1.91 0.75
N GLN A 26 -11.85 -2.91 0.97
CA GLN A 26 -10.40 -2.78 0.95
C GLN A 26 -9.72 -4.14 0.96
N SER A 27 -8.52 -4.18 0.38
CA SER A 27 -7.65 -5.35 0.42
C SER A 27 -6.23 -4.91 0.72
N TYR A 28 -5.60 -5.56 1.69
CA TYR A 28 -4.20 -5.35 2.03
C TYR A 28 -3.66 -6.60 2.70
N TRP A 29 -2.47 -7.03 2.28
CA TRP A 29 -1.82 -8.24 2.79
C TRP A 29 -0.33 -7.99 2.93
N ARG A 30 0.31 -8.66 3.87
CA ARG A 30 1.76 -8.68 3.96
C ARG A 30 2.28 -10.04 4.36
N ILE A 31 3.53 -10.29 3.98
CA ILE A 31 4.32 -11.43 4.45
C ILE A 31 5.51 -10.84 5.21
N PRO A 32 5.42 -10.72 6.56
CA PRO A 32 6.44 -10.01 7.35
C PRO A 32 7.84 -10.58 7.17
N GLU A 33 7.97 -11.90 7.10
CA GLU A 33 9.27 -12.56 6.97
C GLU A 33 10.00 -12.20 5.68
N LEU A 34 9.25 -11.87 4.62
CA LEU A 34 9.81 -11.46 3.33
C LEU A 34 9.82 -9.94 3.15
N LYS A 35 9.25 -9.19 4.10
CA LYS A 35 9.09 -7.73 4.03
C LYS A 35 8.37 -7.28 2.76
N LEU A 36 7.37 -8.03 2.34
CA LEU A 36 6.56 -7.77 1.16
C LEU A 36 5.12 -7.53 1.53
N GLY A 37 4.47 -6.62 0.80
CA GLY A 37 3.04 -6.36 0.92
C GLY A 37 2.35 -6.49 -0.42
N PHE A 38 1.06 -6.80 -0.37
CA PHE A 38 0.21 -6.98 -1.55
C PHE A 38 -1.07 -6.19 -1.35
N ASP A 39 -1.32 -5.28 -2.27
CA ASP A 39 -2.45 -4.37 -2.30
C ASP A 39 -2.47 -3.37 -1.12
N LEU A 40 -2.77 -2.14 -1.45
CA LEU A 40 -2.85 -1.02 -0.50
C LEU A 40 -4.23 -0.37 -0.56
N GLY A 41 -5.27 -1.20 -0.41
CA GLY A 41 -6.63 -0.71 -0.26
C GLY A 41 -6.90 -0.17 1.14
N GLY A 42 -6.09 -0.58 2.11
CA GLY A 42 -6.05 -0.06 3.45
C GLY A 42 -4.61 0.09 3.90
N SER A 43 -4.39 0.83 4.97
CA SER A 43 -3.04 1.06 5.51
C SER A 43 -3.05 0.95 7.03
N PRO A 44 -3.12 -0.27 7.58
CA PRO A 44 -3.01 -0.45 9.02
C PRO A 44 -1.65 0.06 9.50
N TRP A 45 -1.65 0.68 10.68
CA TRP A 45 -0.42 1.23 11.22
C TRP A 45 0.67 0.17 11.38
N SER A 46 0.28 -1.05 11.71
CA SER A 46 1.21 -2.17 11.87
C SER A 46 1.94 -2.57 10.58
N PHE A 47 1.42 -2.16 9.42
CA PHE A 47 2.02 -2.47 8.12
C PHE A 47 3.01 -1.40 7.64
N LEU A 48 3.17 -0.33 8.40
CA LEU A 48 4.00 0.81 8.01
C LEU A 48 5.45 0.43 7.70
N GLY A 49 5.99 -0.57 8.38
CA GLY A 49 7.36 -1.04 8.18
C GLY A 49 7.57 -1.85 6.88
N THR A 50 6.51 -2.21 6.19
CA THR A 50 6.63 -2.94 4.93
C THR A 50 6.93 -1.97 3.81
N ARG A 51 8.13 -2.04 3.23
CA ARG A 51 8.58 -1.05 2.23
C ARG A 51 8.20 -1.41 0.80
N HIS A 52 8.21 -2.69 0.45
CA HIS A 52 7.97 -3.16 -0.91
C HIS A 52 6.55 -3.70 -1.07
N TRP A 53 5.82 -3.16 -2.04
CA TRP A 53 4.43 -3.50 -2.28
C TRP A 53 4.19 -3.88 -3.73
N PHE A 54 3.24 -4.79 -3.92
CA PHE A 54 2.78 -5.22 -5.23
C PHE A 54 1.26 -5.02 -5.30
N VAL A 55 0.80 -4.18 -6.20
CA VAL A 55 -0.63 -3.95 -6.41
C VAL A 55 -1.09 -4.84 -7.57
N THR A 56 -2.08 -5.68 -7.31
CA THR A 56 -2.52 -6.68 -8.29
C THR A 56 -3.35 -6.08 -9.42
N HIS A 57 -4.19 -5.09 -9.09
CA HIS A 57 -4.99 -4.40 -10.11
C HIS A 57 -5.47 -3.04 -9.58
N ALA A 58 -6.00 -2.21 -10.49
CA ALA A 58 -6.23 -0.80 -10.26
C ALA A 58 -7.63 -0.46 -9.74
N HIS A 59 -8.28 -1.34 -8.99
CA HIS A 59 -9.52 -1.01 -8.33
C HIS A 59 -9.26 -0.32 -6.99
N LEU A 60 -10.13 0.60 -6.60
CA LEU A 60 -9.93 1.42 -5.40
C LEU A 60 -9.70 0.59 -4.14
N ASP A 61 -10.39 -0.53 -3.98
CA ASP A 61 -10.23 -1.39 -2.83
C ASP A 61 -8.83 -2.06 -2.73
N HIS A 62 -8.00 -1.92 -3.77
CA HIS A 62 -6.64 -2.47 -3.81
C HIS A 62 -5.54 -1.41 -3.78
N LEU A 63 -5.86 -0.13 -3.98
CA LEU A 63 -4.82 0.92 -4.05
C LEU A 63 -5.19 2.26 -3.42
N ALA A 64 -6.40 2.42 -2.90
CA ALA A 64 -6.87 3.71 -2.40
C ALA A 64 -6.03 4.27 -1.25
N ALA A 65 -5.35 3.43 -0.49
CA ALA A 65 -4.55 3.86 0.66
C ALA A 65 -3.09 4.22 0.31
N ILE A 66 -2.70 4.18 -0.96
CA ILE A 66 -1.34 4.55 -1.36
C ILE A 66 -0.93 5.92 -0.84
N PRO A 67 -1.71 6.99 -1.02
CA PRO A 67 -1.31 8.31 -0.50
C PRO A 67 -1.15 8.32 1.02
N VAL A 68 -2.03 7.64 1.74
CA VAL A 68 -1.97 7.54 3.21
C VAL A 68 -0.69 6.84 3.63
N PHE A 69 -0.36 5.73 3.00
CA PHE A 69 0.83 4.95 3.31
C PHE A 69 2.11 5.75 3.05
N VAL A 70 2.19 6.39 1.89
CA VAL A 70 3.34 7.23 1.51
C VAL A 70 3.53 8.38 2.50
N ALA A 71 2.44 9.08 2.85
CA ALA A 71 2.49 10.19 3.77
C ALA A 71 2.93 9.76 5.19
N ARG A 72 2.42 8.63 5.66
CA ARG A 72 2.78 8.12 6.99
C ARG A 72 4.27 7.75 7.08
N ARG A 73 4.82 7.11 6.04
CA ARG A 73 6.24 6.78 6.02
C ARG A 73 7.10 8.04 6.01
N ARG A 74 6.70 9.06 5.26
CA ARG A 74 7.38 10.36 5.29
C ARG A 74 7.36 10.97 6.69
N MET A 75 6.19 10.99 7.33
CA MET A 75 6.04 11.55 8.67
C MET A 75 6.92 10.84 9.69
N MET A 76 7.11 9.56 9.53
CA MET A 76 7.95 8.76 10.41
C MET A 76 9.42 8.74 9.99
N LYS A 77 9.80 9.55 9.00
CA LYS A 77 11.16 9.65 8.47
C LYS A 77 11.72 8.32 7.99
N MET A 78 10.84 7.49 7.44
CA MET A 78 11.22 6.22 6.83
C MET A 78 11.57 6.40 5.36
N GLU A 79 12.33 5.47 4.81
CA GLU A 79 12.66 5.51 3.39
C GLU A 79 11.39 5.45 2.52
N PRO A 80 11.40 6.09 1.35
CA PRO A 80 10.25 6.03 0.45
C PRO A 80 9.88 4.59 0.11
N PRO A 81 8.59 4.26 0.07
CA PRO A 81 8.18 2.91 -0.31
C PRO A 81 8.40 2.65 -1.78
N VAL A 82 8.54 1.38 -2.13
CA VAL A 82 8.64 0.91 -3.51
C VAL A 82 7.34 0.16 -3.82
N ILE A 83 6.60 0.66 -4.79
CA ILE A 83 5.29 0.11 -5.14
C ILE A 83 5.29 -0.35 -6.59
N HIS A 84 5.10 -1.65 -6.77
CA HIS A 84 4.99 -2.25 -8.09
C HIS A 84 3.53 -2.26 -8.53
N LEU A 85 3.24 -1.68 -9.68
CA LEU A 85 1.90 -1.48 -10.20
C LEU A 85 1.81 -2.03 -11.62
N PRO A 86 0.62 -2.42 -12.09
CA PRO A 86 0.44 -2.64 -13.51
C PRO A 86 0.91 -1.40 -14.28
N GLN A 87 1.68 -1.61 -15.35
CA GLN A 87 2.33 -0.51 -16.09
C GLN A 87 1.34 0.56 -16.53
N GLU A 88 0.15 0.17 -16.95
CA GLU A 88 -0.86 1.08 -17.48
C GLU A 88 -1.45 2.03 -16.45
N VAL A 89 -1.24 1.79 -15.15
CA VAL A 89 -1.80 2.66 -14.10
C VAL A 89 -0.75 3.53 -13.42
N VAL A 90 0.53 3.38 -13.75
CA VAL A 90 1.61 4.12 -13.10
C VAL A 90 1.40 5.63 -13.22
N GLU A 91 1.12 6.12 -14.43
CA GLU A 91 0.93 7.56 -14.65
C GLU A 91 -0.25 8.10 -13.84
N GLY A 92 -1.36 7.36 -13.80
CA GLY A 92 -2.53 7.77 -13.02
C GLY A 92 -2.22 7.88 -11.55
N VAL A 93 -1.48 6.92 -10.99
CA VAL A 93 -1.09 6.96 -9.57
C VAL A 93 -0.13 8.12 -9.30
N GLN A 94 0.81 8.39 -10.22
CA GLN A 94 1.68 9.55 -10.09
C GLN A 94 0.87 10.86 -10.01
N ARG A 95 -0.15 11.00 -10.83
CA ARG A 95 -1.02 12.17 -10.82
C ARG A 95 -1.81 12.30 -9.51
N ILE A 96 -2.28 11.19 -8.96
CA ILE A 96 -2.95 11.18 -7.66
C ILE A 96 -2.01 11.68 -6.56
N LEU A 97 -0.78 11.18 -6.54
CA LEU A 97 0.21 11.61 -5.56
C LEU A 97 0.56 13.09 -5.71
N GLN A 98 0.69 13.58 -6.93
CA GLN A 98 0.94 15.00 -7.20
C GLN A 98 -0.22 15.88 -6.71
N ALA A 99 -1.46 15.43 -6.94
CA ALA A 99 -2.64 16.16 -6.47
C ALA A 99 -2.67 16.22 -4.94
N TRP A 100 -2.35 15.13 -4.28
CA TRP A 100 -2.29 15.09 -2.81
C TRP A 100 -1.17 15.97 -2.26
N GLN A 101 -0.03 16.09 -2.94
CA GLN A 101 1.02 17.02 -2.53
C GLN A 101 0.52 18.46 -2.45
N ARG A 102 -0.34 18.85 -3.37
CA ARG A 102 -0.93 20.20 -3.37
C ARG A 102 -1.91 20.41 -2.22
N VAL A 103 -2.68 19.38 -1.88
CA VAL A 103 -3.68 19.44 -0.81
C VAL A 103 -3.02 19.36 0.54
N ASP A 104 -2.15 18.38 0.73
CA ASP A 104 -1.50 18.07 2.01
C ASP A 104 -0.32 19.00 2.29
N ARG A 105 0.21 19.65 1.26
CA ARG A 105 1.42 20.48 1.30
C ARG A 105 2.64 19.73 1.82
N GLY A 106 2.65 18.42 1.62
CA GLY A 106 3.76 17.55 1.98
C GLY A 106 4.19 16.70 0.79
N ARG A 107 5.46 16.36 0.72
CA ARG A 107 5.99 15.56 -0.37
C ARG A 107 5.45 14.15 -0.30
N MET A 108 5.00 13.64 -1.44
CA MET A 108 4.57 12.25 -1.61
C MET A 108 5.67 11.47 -2.33
N VAL A 109 6.78 11.21 -1.64
CA VAL A 109 7.93 10.55 -2.23
C VAL A 109 7.75 9.05 -2.20
N CYS A 110 7.79 8.43 -3.37
CA CYS A 110 7.57 7.00 -3.52
C CYS A 110 8.16 6.55 -4.86
N GLU A 111 8.72 5.36 -4.89
CA GLU A 111 9.19 4.76 -6.14
C GLU A 111 8.08 3.89 -6.71
N LEU A 112 7.60 4.27 -7.91
CA LEU A 112 6.57 3.51 -8.63
C LEU A 112 7.23 2.74 -9.75
N ILE A 113 7.05 1.42 -9.75
CA ILE A 113 7.62 0.54 -10.76
C ILE A 113 6.49 -0.11 -11.54
N GLY A 114 6.47 0.12 -12.85
CA GLY A 114 5.48 -0.52 -13.73
C GLY A 114 5.84 -1.97 -14.01
N VAL A 115 4.87 -2.84 -13.91
CA VAL A 115 5.03 -4.26 -14.21
C VAL A 115 4.21 -4.59 -15.45
N LYS A 116 4.85 -5.24 -16.42
CA LYS A 116 4.20 -5.72 -17.64
C LYS A 116 3.94 -7.21 -17.51
N PRO A 117 2.83 -7.72 -18.13
CA PRO A 117 2.59 -9.16 -18.16
C PRO A 117 3.64 -9.90 -18.98
#